data_4c93b0b6ea921238990a4cc14449f771
#
_entry.id   4c93b0b6ea921238990a4cc14449f771
#
_cell.length_a   1.000
_cell.length_b   1.000
_cell.length_c   1.000
_cell.angle_alpha   90.00
_cell.angle_beta   90.00
_cell.angle_gamma   90.00
#
_symmetry.space_group_name_H-M   'P 1'
#
loop_
_entity.id
_entity.type
_entity.pdbx_description
1 polymer ?
#
loop_
_entity_poly.entity_id
_entity_poly.type
_entity_poly.pdbx_seq_one_letter_code
_entity_poly.pdbx_strand_id
1 'polypeptide(L)'
;ANLVFALCREYPNEYGEKIANIALNAYVNQCGQATLAAAEASRENGNSPNTVVSGAVAIVGKKMAEPAMDAAKALLSLFQFSKLSDPTGNYDYKEELNSAKSHKDTLLAANDDTCADKMATCLAQDAQSIFIKFLLDFAKQEGGKPSTDAMIAAIWITLGWVGLRSKKITKGTITR
;
A
#
# COMPACT_ATOMS: atom_id res chain seq x y z
N ALA A 1 -6.42 1.39 14.68
CA ALA A 1 -5.40 2.17 15.42
C ALA A 1 -4.22 1.32 15.90
N ASN A 2 -4.45 0.26 16.69
CA ASN A 2 -3.37 -0.54 17.30
C ASN A 2 -2.43 -1.21 16.29
N LEU A 3 -2.94 -1.74 15.17
CA LEU A 3 -2.11 -2.34 14.12
C LEU A 3 -1.19 -1.28 13.49
N VAL A 4 -1.72 -0.10 13.18
CA VAL A 4 -0.94 1.00 12.61
C VAL A 4 0.15 1.44 13.60
N PHE A 5 -0.18 1.58 14.89
CA PHE A 5 0.81 1.90 15.90
C PHE A 5 1.91 0.82 16.00
N ALA A 6 1.54 -0.45 15.97
CA ALA A 6 2.51 -1.55 16.02
C ALA A 6 3.52 -1.50 14.85
N LEU A 7 3.05 -1.16 13.66
CA LEU A 7 3.86 -1.11 12.44
C LEU A 7 4.60 0.23 12.26
N CYS A 8 3.91 1.33 12.48
CA CYS A 8 4.40 2.68 12.15
C CYS A 8 4.92 3.45 13.36
N ARG A 9 4.69 2.94 14.59
CA ARG A 9 5.05 3.58 15.86
C ARG A 9 4.39 4.96 16.07
N GLU A 10 3.30 5.20 15.35
CA GLU A 10 2.46 6.41 15.45
C GLU A 10 1.00 6.00 15.47
N TYR A 11 0.18 6.68 16.27
CA TYR A 11 -1.26 6.48 16.22
C TYR A 11 -1.82 7.24 15.02
N PRO A 12 -2.64 6.59 14.19
CA PRO A 12 -3.27 7.27 13.07
C PRO A 12 -4.33 8.25 13.56
N ASN A 13 -4.48 9.37 12.87
CA ASN A 13 -5.66 10.21 12.96
C ASN A 13 -6.83 9.57 12.20
N GLU A 14 -7.99 10.22 12.17
CA GLU A 14 -9.20 9.72 11.49
C GLU A 14 -8.95 9.40 10.01
N TYR A 15 -8.24 10.27 9.29
CA TYR A 15 -7.84 10.02 7.90
C TYR A 15 -6.95 8.79 7.79
N GLY A 16 -5.96 8.67 8.67
CA GLY A 16 -5.05 7.52 8.69
C GLY A 16 -5.79 6.20 8.98
N GLU A 17 -6.78 6.18 9.85
CA GLU A 17 -7.62 5.01 10.10
C GLU A 17 -8.45 4.64 8.86
N LYS A 18 -9.04 5.64 8.20
CA LYS A 18 -9.80 5.44 6.96
C LYS A 18 -8.95 4.78 5.87
N ILE A 19 -7.77 5.33 5.56
CA ILE A 19 -6.92 4.78 4.50
C ILE A 19 -6.32 3.41 4.88
N ALA A 20 -6.01 3.17 6.15
CA ALA A 20 -5.58 1.85 6.64
C ALA A 20 -6.66 0.79 6.41
N ASN A 21 -7.92 1.11 6.70
CA ASN A 21 -9.04 0.21 6.47
C ASN A 21 -9.24 -0.09 4.97
N ILE A 22 -9.04 0.90 4.09
CA ILE A 22 -9.08 0.68 2.63
C ILE A 22 -7.98 -0.31 2.21
N ALA A 23 -6.74 -0.14 2.69
CA ALA A 23 -5.64 -1.04 2.38
C ALA A 23 -5.92 -2.48 2.88
N LEU A 24 -6.40 -2.63 4.12
CA LEU A 24 -6.72 -3.94 4.68
C LEU A 24 -7.84 -4.65 3.90
N ASN A 25 -8.88 -3.92 3.49
CA ASN A 25 -9.94 -4.48 2.65
C ASN A 25 -9.44 -4.89 1.26
N ALA A 26 -8.50 -4.13 0.67
CA ALA A 26 -7.88 -4.49 -0.59
C ALA A 26 -7.07 -5.79 -0.45
N TYR A 27 -6.30 -5.97 0.61
CA TYR A 27 -5.57 -7.21 0.88
C TYR A 27 -6.49 -8.41 1.01
N VAL A 28 -7.62 -8.28 1.71
CA VAL A 28 -8.61 -9.37 1.84
C VAL A 28 -9.15 -9.81 0.47
N ASN A 29 -9.39 -8.85 -0.42
CA ASN A 29 -9.88 -9.14 -1.78
C ASN A 29 -8.79 -9.68 -2.71
N GLN A 30 -7.52 -9.45 -2.41
CA GLN A 30 -6.37 -9.96 -3.16
C GLN A 30 -5.82 -11.29 -2.61
N CYS A 31 -6.42 -11.86 -1.57
CA CYS A 31 -6.04 -13.19 -1.10
C CYS A 31 -6.06 -14.14 -2.29
N GLY A 32 -4.86 -14.53 -2.75
CA GLY A 32 -4.69 -15.32 -3.96
C GLY A 32 -5.42 -16.66 -3.84
N GLN A 33 -5.84 -17.21 -4.97
CA GLN A 33 -6.55 -18.49 -5.04
C GLN A 33 -5.86 -19.60 -4.24
N ALA A 34 -4.52 -19.62 -4.20
CA ALA A 34 -3.76 -20.59 -3.41
C ALA A 34 -4.01 -20.47 -1.90
N THR A 35 -4.11 -19.25 -1.36
CA THR A 35 -4.38 -19.00 0.06
C THR A 35 -5.81 -19.44 0.43
N LEU A 36 -6.78 -19.13 -0.43
CA LEU A 36 -8.16 -19.56 -0.25
C LEU A 36 -8.29 -21.08 -0.36
N ALA A 37 -7.68 -21.71 -1.37
CA ALA A 37 -7.68 -23.17 -1.54
C ALA A 37 -7.09 -23.89 -0.32
N ALA A 38 -6.01 -23.37 0.26
CA ALA A 38 -5.43 -23.92 1.48
C ALA A 38 -6.36 -23.78 2.69
N ALA A 39 -7.03 -22.64 2.82
CA ALA A 39 -8.03 -22.43 3.88
C ALA A 39 -9.21 -23.38 3.72
N GLU A 40 -9.74 -23.55 2.51
CA GLU A 40 -10.83 -24.46 2.19
C GLU A 40 -10.45 -25.91 2.46
N ALA A 41 -9.31 -26.38 1.94
CA ALA A 41 -8.81 -27.73 2.19
C ALA A 41 -8.62 -28.00 3.68
N SER A 42 -8.07 -27.04 4.43
CA SER A 42 -7.91 -27.16 5.88
C SER A 42 -9.26 -27.27 6.60
N ARG A 43 -10.25 -26.46 6.19
CA ARG A 43 -11.60 -26.48 6.75
C ARG A 43 -12.32 -27.81 6.45
N GLU A 44 -12.22 -28.29 5.21
CA GLU A 44 -12.84 -29.55 4.78
C GLU A 44 -12.29 -30.76 5.54
N ASN A 45 -11.04 -30.70 5.96
CA ASN A 45 -10.43 -31.72 6.83
C ASN A 45 -10.83 -31.58 8.32
N GLY A 46 -11.79 -30.71 8.66
CA GLY A 46 -12.30 -30.56 10.01
C GLY A 46 -11.37 -29.82 10.99
N ASN A 47 -10.39 -29.08 10.49
CA ASN A 47 -9.49 -28.32 11.33
C ASN A 47 -10.20 -27.12 12.00
N SER A 48 -9.66 -26.73 13.17
CA SER A 48 -10.16 -25.55 13.89
C SER A 48 -9.95 -24.26 13.09
N PRO A 49 -10.75 -23.20 13.31
CA PRO A 49 -10.57 -21.92 12.63
C PRO A 49 -9.15 -21.36 12.72
N ASN A 50 -8.49 -21.51 13.88
CA ASN A 50 -7.12 -21.07 14.08
C ASN A 50 -6.13 -21.81 13.18
N THR A 51 -6.31 -23.13 13.01
CA THR A 51 -5.49 -23.95 12.11
C THR A 51 -5.71 -23.59 10.66
N VAL A 52 -6.97 -23.33 10.27
CA VAL A 52 -7.34 -22.86 8.92
C VAL A 52 -6.64 -21.54 8.59
N VAL A 53 -6.71 -20.55 9.49
CA VAL A 53 -6.06 -19.25 9.32
C VAL A 53 -4.53 -19.41 9.26
N SER A 54 -3.96 -20.21 10.17
CA SER A 54 -2.50 -20.44 10.20
C SER A 54 -2.01 -21.10 8.90
N GLY A 55 -2.74 -22.07 8.36
CA GLY A 55 -2.43 -22.73 7.10
C GLY A 55 -2.50 -21.77 5.91
N ALA A 56 -3.53 -20.92 5.87
CA ALA A 56 -3.66 -19.89 4.85
C ALA A 56 -2.53 -18.85 4.89
N VAL A 57 -2.18 -18.38 6.10
CA VAL A 57 -1.07 -17.42 6.29
C VAL A 57 0.28 -18.01 5.91
N ALA A 58 0.50 -19.30 6.19
CA ALA A 58 1.77 -19.97 5.87
C ALA A 58 2.07 -20.01 4.35
N ILE A 59 1.06 -19.86 3.50
CA ILE A 59 1.20 -19.84 2.04
C ILE A 59 1.48 -18.42 1.51
N VAL A 60 1.25 -17.38 2.32
CA VAL A 60 1.58 -16.00 1.95
C VAL A 60 3.09 -15.88 1.80
N GLY A 61 3.56 -15.95 0.57
CA GLY A 61 4.98 -15.92 0.25
C GLY A 61 5.45 -14.55 -0.24
N LYS A 62 6.75 -14.43 -0.40
CA LYS A 62 7.43 -13.22 -0.88
C LYS A 62 6.82 -12.68 -2.18
N LYS A 63 6.44 -13.56 -3.11
CA LYS A 63 5.85 -13.17 -4.40
C LYS A 63 4.54 -12.39 -4.30
N MET A 64 3.78 -12.56 -3.22
CA MET A 64 2.55 -11.81 -3.00
C MET A 64 2.82 -10.38 -2.52
N ALA A 65 3.88 -10.18 -1.75
CA ALA A 65 4.23 -8.86 -1.19
C ALA A 65 5.22 -8.08 -2.08
N GLU A 66 5.94 -8.76 -2.96
CA GLU A 66 7.02 -8.17 -3.78
C GLU A 66 6.56 -6.97 -4.61
N PRO A 67 5.40 -7.00 -5.32
CA PRO A 67 4.94 -5.84 -6.08
C PRO A 67 4.71 -4.60 -5.21
N ALA A 68 4.05 -4.76 -4.06
CA ALA A 68 3.82 -3.66 -3.12
C ALA A 68 5.13 -3.15 -2.48
N MET A 69 6.08 -4.06 -2.20
CA MET A 69 7.40 -3.70 -1.71
C MET A 69 8.21 -2.91 -2.74
N ASP A 70 8.15 -3.29 -4.01
CA ASP A 70 8.86 -2.60 -5.09
C ASP A 70 8.22 -1.23 -5.38
N ALA A 71 6.90 -1.13 -5.34
CA ALA A 71 6.21 0.15 -5.39
C ALA A 71 6.59 1.06 -4.20
N ALA A 72 6.71 0.50 -2.99
CA ALA A 72 7.17 1.25 -1.82
C ALA A 72 8.61 1.75 -1.98
N LYS A 73 9.52 0.93 -2.51
CA LYS A 73 10.90 1.35 -2.80
C LYS A 73 10.94 2.46 -3.85
N ALA A 74 10.15 2.34 -4.92
CA ALA A 74 10.04 3.36 -5.96
C ALA A 74 9.58 4.69 -5.36
N LEU A 75 8.47 4.71 -4.61
CA LEU A 75 7.97 5.91 -3.95
C LEU A 75 9.00 6.52 -2.97
N LEU A 76 9.65 5.69 -2.14
CA LEU A 76 10.67 6.15 -1.19
C LEU A 76 11.96 6.63 -1.87
N SER A 77 12.21 6.28 -3.14
CA SER A 77 13.32 6.81 -3.93
C SER A 77 12.99 8.16 -4.55
N LEU A 78 11.74 8.39 -4.92
CA LEU A 78 11.26 9.63 -5.52
C LEU A 78 11.18 10.76 -4.49
N PHE A 79 10.65 10.47 -3.29
CA PHE A 79 10.41 11.49 -2.27
C PHE A 79 11.53 11.57 -1.24
N GLN A 80 12.08 12.77 -1.06
CA GLN A 80 13.17 13.03 -0.11
C GLN A 80 12.62 13.46 1.25
N PHE A 81 13.11 12.82 2.32
CA PHE A 81 12.73 13.18 3.70
C PHE A 81 13.04 14.63 4.10
N SER A 82 14.03 15.24 3.47
CA SER A 82 14.38 16.63 3.72
C SER A 82 13.40 17.62 3.13
N LYS A 83 12.76 17.25 2.02
CA LYS A 83 11.83 18.11 1.29
C LYS A 83 10.39 17.97 1.78
N LEU A 84 9.96 16.74 2.12
CA LEU A 84 8.60 16.44 2.55
C LEU A 84 8.55 16.26 4.08
N SER A 85 7.99 17.25 4.79
CA SER A 85 7.86 17.20 6.25
C SER A 85 6.59 16.50 6.70
N ASP A 86 5.47 16.76 6.05
CA ASP A 86 4.15 16.25 6.36
C ASP A 86 3.57 15.54 5.12
N PRO A 87 3.21 14.25 5.22
CA PRO A 87 2.67 13.50 4.09
C PRO A 87 1.25 13.94 3.69
N THR A 88 0.60 14.77 4.51
CA THR A 88 -0.75 15.31 4.26
C THR A 88 -0.77 16.81 4.02
N GLY A 89 0.40 17.44 4.00
CA GLY A 89 0.56 18.88 3.77
C GLY A 89 0.47 19.29 2.29
N ASN A 90 0.94 20.51 2.02
CA ASN A 90 1.11 20.99 0.65
C ASN A 90 2.53 20.71 0.18
N TYR A 91 2.66 20.05 -0.96
CA TYR A 91 3.93 19.72 -1.58
C TYR A 91 3.78 19.75 -3.11
N ASP A 92 4.68 20.45 -3.80
CA ASP A 92 4.74 20.41 -5.27
C ASP A 92 5.64 19.25 -5.71
N TYR A 93 5.04 18.21 -6.30
CA TYR A 93 5.70 16.98 -6.73
C TYR A 93 5.90 16.89 -8.25
N LYS A 94 6.00 18.03 -8.94
CA LYS A 94 6.20 18.03 -10.40
C LYS A 94 7.50 17.36 -10.84
N GLU A 95 8.57 17.54 -10.05
CA GLU A 95 9.86 16.89 -10.32
C GLU A 95 9.75 15.39 -10.18
N GLU A 96 9.05 14.94 -9.13
CA GLU A 96 8.80 13.52 -8.86
C GLU A 96 7.94 12.87 -9.96
N LEU A 97 6.91 13.58 -10.49
CA LEU A 97 6.11 13.11 -11.61
C LEU A 97 6.97 12.83 -12.86
N ASN A 98 7.90 13.70 -13.18
CA ASN A 98 8.80 13.49 -14.29
C ASN A 98 9.76 12.31 -14.07
N SER A 99 10.26 12.17 -12.85
CA SER A 99 11.19 11.10 -12.47
C SER A 99 10.49 9.73 -12.38
N ALA A 100 9.18 9.72 -12.10
CA ALA A 100 8.38 8.50 -11.94
C ALA A 100 8.21 7.69 -13.24
N LYS A 101 8.48 8.29 -14.40
CA LYS A 101 8.37 7.60 -15.70
C LYS A 101 9.21 6.33 -15.76
N SER A 102 10.36 6.31 -15.09
CA SER A 102 11.21 5.12 -14.98
C SER A 102 10.61 3.99 -14.13
N HIS A 103 9.59 4.27 -13.34
CA HIS A 103 8.88 3.33 -12.46
C HIS A 103 7.45 3.04 -12.93
N LYS A 104 7.11 3.36 -14.17
CA LYS A 104 5.75 3.23 -14.71
C LYS A 104 5.18 1.83 -14.51
N ASP A 105 5.94 0.80 -14.88
CA ASP A 105 5.49 -0.60 -14.78
C ASP A 105 5.28 -1.08 -13.33
N THR A 106 5.91 -0.41 -12.37
CA THR A 106 5.76 -0.71 -10.94
C THR A 106 4.59 0.05 -10.31
N LEU A 107 4.32 1.26 -10.78
CA LEU A 107 3.33 2.15 -10.17
C LEU A 107 1.95 2.07 -10.82
N LEU A 108 1.87 1.68 -12.10
CA LEU A 108 0.62 1.61 -12.83
C LEU A 108 0.18 0.16 -13.04
N ALA A 109 -1.13 -0.04 -13.12
CA ALA A 109 -1.70 -1.35 -13.42
C ALA A 109 -1.43 -1.72 -14.89
N ALA A 110 -0.97 -2.95 -15.12
CA ALA A 110 -0.73 -3.48 -16.48
C ALA A 110 -2.02 -3.91 -17.19
N ASN A 111 -3.08 -4.23 -16.43
CA ASN A 111 -4.37 -4.76 -16.94
C ASN A 111 -5.54 -4.13 -16.16
N ASP A 112 -6.79 -4.52 -16.52
CA ASP A 112 -8.01 -4.10 -15.81
C ASP A 112 -8.05 -4.66 -14.37
N ASP A 113 -7.40 -3.95 -13.47
CA ASP A 113 -7.41 -4.22 -12.03
C ASP A 113 -8.65 -3.55 -11.41
N THR A 114 -9.71 -4.33 -11.22
CA THR A 114 -10.96 -3.85 -10.63
C THR A 114 -10.82 -3.42 -9.17
N CYS A 115 -9.84 -3.96 -8.46
CA CYS A 115 -9.52 -3.53 -7.09
C CYS A 115 -8.87 -2.13 -7.12
N ALA A 116 -7.94 -1.90 -8.05
CA ALA A 116 -7.33 -0.60 -8.29
C ALA A 116 -8.36 0.49 -8.57
N ASP A 117 -9.36 0.21 -9.41
CA ASP A 117 -10.43 1.17 -9.72
C ASP A 117 -11.24 1.57 -8.48
N LYS A 118 -11.64 0.58 -7.68
CA LYS A 118 -12.38 0.82 -6.44
C LYS A 118 -11.54 1.61 -5.44
N MET A 119 -10.28 1.23 -5.25
CA MET A 119 -9.36 1.95 -4.35
C MET A 119 -9.13 3.37 -4.82
N ALA A 120 -8.83 3.59 -6.11
CA ALA A 120 -8.61 4.92 -6.67
C ALA A 120 -9.85 5.81 -6.48
N THR A 121 -11.05 5.28 -6.73
CA THR A 121 -12.31 6.00 -6.53
C THR A 121 -12.53 6.38 -5.07
N CYS A 122 -12.33 5.44 -4.14
CA CYS A 122 -12.48 5.71 -2.71
C CYS A 122 -11.44 6.71 -2.18
N LEU A 123 -10.20 6.61 -2.64
CA LEU A 123 -9.10 7.45 -2.18
C LEU A 123 -9.16 8.86 -2.80
N ALA A 124 -9.67 9.01 -4.03
CA ALA A 124 -9.79 10.29 -4.70
C ALA A 124 -10.82 11.22 -4.05
N GLN A 125 -11.85 10.67 -3.38
CA GLN A 125 -12.90 11.46 -2.74
C GLN A 125 -12.39 12.37 -1.60
N ASP A 126 -11.33 11.96 -0.92
CA ASP A 126 -10.76 12.68 0.22
C ASP A 126 -9.24 12.44 0.27
N ALA A 127 -8.56 12.72 -0.84
CA ALA A 127 -7.13 12.51 -0.93
C ALA A 127 -6.38 13.61 -0.19
N GLN A 128 -5.96 13.34 1.06
CA GLN A 128 -5.09 14.24 1.80
C GLN A 128 -3.60 13.86 1.63
N SER A 129 -3.30 12.56 1.46
CA SER A 129 -1.93 12.09 1.27
C SER A 129 -1.30 12.58 -0.04
N ILE A 130 -0.10 13.11 0.06
CA ILE A 130 0.73 13.51 -1.08
C ILE A 130 1.07 12.31 -1.96
N PHE A 131 1.38 11.16 -1.38
CA PHE A 131 1.70 9.94 -2.14
C PHE A 131 0.52 9.41 -2.93
N ILE A 132 -0.70 9.50 -2.35
CA ILE A 132 -1.94 9.10 -3.04
C ILE A 132 -2.26 10.08 -4.16
N LYS A 133 -2.22 11.39 -3.89
CA LYS A 133 -2.41 12.43 -4.92
C LYS A 133 -1.44 12.25 -6.08
N PHE A 134 -0.15 12.09 -5.75
CA PHE A 134 0.89 11.84 -6.73
C PHE A 134 0.59 10.63 -7.64
N LEU A 135 0.19 9.49 -7.07
CA LEU A 135 -0.13 8.31 -7.87
C LEU A 135 -1.35 8.53 -8.77
N LEU A 136 -2.38 9.21 -8.28
CA LEU A 136 -3.57 9.52 -9.07
C LEU A 136 -3.23 10.47 -10.23
N ASP A 137 -2.42 11.51 -9.97
CA ASP A 137 -2.00 12.46 -10.99
C ASP A 137 -1.03 11.83 -12.00
N PHE A 138 -0.10 10.99 -11.53
CA PHE A 138 0.81 10.24 -12.40
C PHE A 138 0.05 9.30 -13.33
N ALA A 139 -0.91 8.56 -12.81
CA ALA A 139 -1.75 7.67 -13.61
C ALA A 139 -2.56 8.45 -14.66
N LYS A 140 -3.13 9.60 -14.28
CA LYS A 140 -3.84 10.47 -15.21
C LYS A 140 -2.93 11.03 -16.31
N GLN A 141 -1.70 11.44 -15.96
CA GLN A 141 -0.71 11.95 -16.92
C GLN A 141 -0.29 10.87 -17.94
N GLU A 142 -0.11 9.63 -17.48
CA GLU A 142 0.31 8.51 -18.32
C GLU A 142 -0.85 7.79 -19.03
N GLY A 143 -2.09 8.25 -18.84
CA GLY A 143 -3.30 7.66 -19.44
C GLY A 143 -3.60 6.24 -18.93
N GLY A 144 -3.19 5.93 -17.69
CA GLY A 144 -3.35 4.64 -17.04
C GLY A 144 -4.09 4.73 -15.70
N LYS A 145 -3.94 3.69 -14.90
CA LYS A 145 -4.50 3.59 -13.53
C LYS A 145 -3.39 3.21 -12.56
N PRO A 146 -3.41 3.71 -11.31
CA PRO A 146 -2.45 3.25 -10.31
C PRO A 146 -2.68 1.76 -10.03
N SER A 147 -1.62 0.99 -9.82
CA SER A 147 -1.79 -0.40 -9.39
C SER A 147 -2.30 -0.48 -7.95
N THR A 148 -3.03 -1.55 -7.61
CA THR A 148 -3.46 -1.80 -6.23
C THR A 148 -2.27 -1.83 -5.28
N ASP A 149 -1.17 -2.47 -5.68
CA ASP A 149 0.05 -2.58 -4.89
C ASP A 149 0.70 -1.22 -4.64
N ALA A 150 0.74 -0.34 -5.64
CA ALA A 150 1.27 1.01 -5.49
C ALA A 150 0.41 1.87 -4.54
N MET A 151 -0.92 1.73 -4.61
CA MET A 151 -1.82 2.44 -3.68
C MET A 151 -1.69 1.92 -2.25
N ILE A 152 -1.57 0.62 -2.05
CA ILE A 152 -1.29 0.02 -0.74
C ILE A 152 0.05 0.56 -0.21
N ALA A 153 1.10 0.57 -1.03
CA ALA A 153 2.40 1.13 -0.67
C ALA A 153 2.29 2.61 -0.27
N ALA A 154 1.58 3.43 -1.04
CA ALA A 154 1.35 4.84 -0.73
C ALA A 154 0.64 5.05 0.60
N ILE A 155 -0.36 4.23 0.91
CA ILE A 155 -1.06 4.26 2.20
C ILE A 155 -0.08 3.97 3.34
N TRP A 156 0.66 2.87 3.28
CA TRP A 156 1.61 2.51 4.34
C TRP A 156 2.75 3.50 4.51
N ILE A 157 3.25 4.08 3.41
CA ILE A 157 4.25 5.16 3.47
C ILE A 157 3.64 6.40 4.14
N THR A 158 2.40 6.77 3.81
CA THR A 158 1.71 7.90 4.45
C THR A 158 1.63 7.70 5.95
N LEU A 159 1.18 6.54 6.40
CA LEU A 159 1.04 6.20 7.82
C LEU A 159 2.38 6.12 8.55
N GLY A 160 3.42 5.62 7.89
CA GLY A 160 4.75 5.43 8.45
C GLY A 160 5.69 6.64 8.30
N TRP A 161 5.30 7.70 7.56
CA TRP A 161 6.21 8.78 7.20
C TRP A 161 6.82 9.51 8.38
N VAL A 162 6.01 9.85 9.37
CA VAL A 162 6.47 10.52 10.60
C VAL A 162 7.44 9.61 11.38
N GLY A 163 7.11 8.33 11.49
CA GLY A 163 7.98 7.33 12.13
C GLY A 163 9.32 7.16 11.40
N LEU A 164 9.30 7.16 10.06
CA LEU A 164 10.52 7.12 9.23
C LEU A 164 11.40 8.36 9.43
N ARG A 165 10.81 9.55 9.41
CA ARG A 165 11.54 10.81 9.61
C ARG A 165 12.13 10.93 11.00
N SER A 166 11.39 10.54 12.02
CA SER A 166 11.85 10.54 13.42
C SER A 166 12.78 9.37 13.76
N LYS A 167 13.10 8.51 12.77
CA LYS A 167 13.92 7.30 12.93
C LYS A 167 13.37 6.28 13.93
N LYS A 168 12.08 6.35 14.26
CA LYS A 168 11.39 5.34 15.10
C LYS A 168 11.22 4.02 14.35
N ILE A 169 11.10 4.08 13.01
CA ILE A 169 11.11 2.94 12.10
C ILE A 169 12.14 3.15 11.00
N THR A 170 12.53 2.09 10.31
CA THR A 170 13.47 2.13 9.19
C THR A 170 12.74 1.93 7.86
N LYS A 171 13.38 2.31 6.74
CA LYS A 171 12.85 2.00 5.40
C LYS A 171 12.58 0.49 5.27
N GLY A 172 13.44 -0.36 5.82
CA GLY A 172 13.25 -1.81 5.83
C GLY A 172 11.98 -2.27 6.55
N THR A 173 11.40 -1.48 7.46
CA THR A 173 10.12 -1.80 8.12
C THR A 173 8.94 -1.73 7.13
N ILE A 174 9.04 -0.87 6.11
CA ILE A 174 7.99 -0.68 5.10
C ILE A 174 8.24 -1.53 3.85
N THR A 175 9.51 -1.85 3.56
CA THR A 175 9.92 -2.53 2.32
C THR A 175 10.34 -4.00 2.50
N ARG A 176 10.04 -4.60 3.63
CA ARG A 176 10.20 -6.02 3.95
C ARG A 176 8.89 -6.67 4.31
#